data_51598226f459ae217001d34d9aca14dd
#
_entry.id   51598226f459ae217001d34d9aca14dd
#
_cell.length_a   1.000
_cell.length_b   1.000
_cell.length_c   1.000
_cell.angle_alpha   90.00
_cell.angle_beta   90.00
_cell.angle_gamma   90.00
#
_symmetry.space_group_name_H-M   'P 1'
#
loop_
_entity.id
_entity.type
_entity.pdbx_description
1 polymer ?
#
loop_
_entity_poly.entity_id
_entity_poly.type
_entity_poly.pdbx_seq_one_letter_code
_entity_poly.pdbx_strand_id
1 'polypeptide(L)'
;MISVCLATYNGQRFIERQLTSILSQLGADDEVVVADDGSVDDTLSIIKRFNDSRIRIVDGAHRHSPIWNFEKSLMAAKGDYIFLSDQDDEWMADKVAVTMRYLQDYDCVVSDNKVVSPDGQVIAPSFYAVNGTRTGRYYNLLVKNGYLGCCMAFRRNVLESSLPFPADIPMHDIWIGNVAAFFYTVCFIPEKLMTYNRHGDNASSASSPSAYSFLEKLRFRWVVIRDLMRLKR
;
A
#
# COMPACT_ATOMS: atom_id res chain seq x y z
N MET A 1 16.78 2.28 8.09
CA MET A 1 16.34 3.18 7.02
C MET A 1 14.93 2.78 6.56
N ILE A 2 14.04 3.76 6.35
CA ILE A 2 12.67 3.55 5.86
C ILE A 2 12.61 3.97 4.39
N SER A 3 11.93 3.18 3.55
CA SER A 3 11.50 3.59 2.22
C SER A 3 9.98 3.65 2.17
N VAL A 4 9.42 4.82 1.88
CA VAL A 4 8.01 4.97 1.56
C VAL A 4 7.84 4.85 0.05
N CYS A 5 7.19 3.79 -0.41
CA CYS A 5 6.89 3.57 -1.82
C CYS A 5 5.52 4.17 -2.15
N LEU A 6 5.51 5.23 -2.96
CA LEU A 6 4.34 6.01 -3.29
C LEU A 6 4.08 5.92 -4.80
N ALA A 7 2.89 5.44 -5.16
CA ALA A 7 2.43 5.36 -6.55
C ALA A 7 1.55 6.57 -6.88
N THR A 8 1.83 7.25 -8.01
CA THR A 8 1.08 8.43 -8.44
C THR A 8 0.61 8.32 -9.88
N TYR A 9 -0.59 8.86 -10.15
CA TYR A 9 -1.15 9.12 -11.46
C TYR A 9 -2.25 10.18 -11.37
N ASN A 10 -2.04 11.37 -11.97
CA ASN A 10 -2.98 12.49 -11.96
C ASN A 10 -3.52 12.83 -10.56
N GLY A 11 -2.59 12.96 -9.59
CA GLY A 11 -2.88 13.14 -8.17
C GLY A 11 -2.77 14.59 -7.66
N GLN A 12 -2.74 15.60 -8.53
CA GLN A 12 -2.50 17.02 -8.16
C GLN A 12 -3.36 17.52 -7.00
N ARG A 13 -4.57 16.98 -6.82
CA ARG A 13 -5.51 17.41 -5.78
C ARG A 13 -5.12 16.96 -4.37
N PHE A 14 -4.30 15.92 -4.25
CA PHE A 14 -4.08 15.21 -2.99
C PHE A 14 -2.61 15.13 -2.60
N ILE A 15 -1.71 15.04 -3.58
CA ILE A 15 -0.30 14.66 -3.39
C ILE A 15 0.46 15.59 -2.43
N GLU A 16 0.12 16.89 -2.39
CA GLU A 16 0.77 17.83 -1.48
C GLU A 16 0.50 17.48 -0.02
N ARG A 17 -0.78 17.21 0.32
CA ARG A 17 -1.18 16.84 1.67
C ARG A 17 -0.56 15.49 2.07
N GLN A 18 -0.59 14.51 1.17
CA GLN A 18 -0.03 13.19 1.41
C GLN A 18 1.48 13.27 1.67
N LEU A 19 2.24 13.92 0.81
CA LEU A 19 3.68 14.09 1.01
C LEU A 19 4.02 14.85 2.29
N THR A 20 3.26 15.89 2.62
CA THR A 20 3.45 16.63 3.88
C THR A 20 3.27 15.71 5.09
N SER A 21 2.22 14.89 5.11
CA SER A 21 1.95 13.95 6.20
C SER A 21 3.01 12.86 6.34
N ILE A 22 3.62 12.43 5.23
CA ILE A 22 4.71 11.46 5.20
C ILE A 22 6.01 12.09 5.69
N LEU A 23 6.45 13.18 5.06
CA LEU A 23 7.75 13.80 5.30
C LEU A 23 7.92 14.32 6.72
N SER A 24 6.81 14.71 7.38
CA SER A 24 6.82 15.15 8.78
C SER A 24 7.23 14.05 9.78
N GLN A 25 7.22 12.77 9.36
CA GLN A 25 7.51 11.62 10.21
C GLN A 25 8.83 10.92 9.85
N LEU A 26 9.46 11.28 8.73
CA LEU A 26 10.68 10.64 8.25
C LEU A 26 11.93 11.34 8.75
N GLY A 27 12.96 10.56 9.09
CA GLY A 27 14.30 11.03 9.38
C GLY A 27 15.09 11.43 8.13
N ALA A 28 16.29 11.97 8.34
CA ALA A 28 17.14 12.46 7.25
C ALA A 28 17.66 11.34 6.33
N ASP A 29 17.80 10.14 6.86
CA ASP A 29 18.29 8.98 6.12
C ASP A 29 17.17 8.17 5.45
N ASP A 30 15.91 8.52 5.68
CA ASP A 30 14.76 7.84 5.07
C ASP A 30 14.48 8.40 3.68
N GLU A 31 13.71 7.66 2.87
CA GLU A 31 13.36 8.10 1.51
C GLU A 31 11.87 7.93 1.20
N VAL A 32 11.39 8.76 0.28
CA VAL A 32 10.11 8.60 -0.41
C VAL A 32 10.40 8.30 -1.88
N VAL A 33 10.11 7.08 -2.31
CA VAL A 33 10.28 6.64 -3.70
C VAL A 33 8.96 6.80 -4.41
N VAL A 34 8.85 7.84 -5.22
CA VAL A 34 7.64 8.14 -6.00
C VAL A 34 7.77 7.53 -7.39
N ALA A 35 6.86 6.61 -7.73
CA ALA A 35 6.69 6.15 -9.10
C ALA A 35 5.47 6.84 -9.72
N ASP A 36 5.69 7.57 -10.82
CA ASP A 36 4.62 8.28 -11.53
C ASP A 36 4.27 7.57 -12.82
N ASP A 37 2.99 7.20 -12.99
CA ASP A 37 2.51 6.40 -14.13
C ASP A 37 2.14 7.25 -15.36
N GLY A 38 2.85 8.36 -15.54
CA GLY A 38 2.67 9.26 -16.67
C GLY A 38 1.59 10.33 -16.43
N SER A 39 1.63 11.00 -15.27
CA SER A 39 0.74 12.12 -14.97
C SER A 39 0.85 13.24 -15.99
N VAL A 40 -0.30 13.77 -16.40
CA VAL A 40 -0.42 14.89 -17.36
C VAL A 40 -0.90 16.19 -16.68
N ASP A 41 -1.24 16.11 -15.40
CA ASP A 41 -1.61 17.23 -14.54
C ASP A 41 -0.39 17.79 -13.75
N ASP A 42 -0.63 18.64 -12.76
CA ASP A 42 0.44 19.28 -11.98
C ASP A 42 1.10 18.36 -10.92
N THR A 43 0.80 17.06 -10.89
CA THR A 43 1.34 16.12 -9.88
C THR A 43 2.85 16.22 -9.74
N LEU A 44 3.59 16.05 -10.84
CA LEU A 44 5.06 16.06 -10.80
C LEU A 44 5.64 17.44 -10.45
N SER A 45 4.99 18.52 -10.89
CA SER A 45 5.42 19.87 -10.54
C SER A 45 5.20 20.17 -9.06
N ILE A 46 4.13 19.70 -8.45
CA ILE A 46 3.87 19.78 -7.00
C ILE A 46 4.94 19.01 -6.23
N ILE A 47 5.21 17.76 -6.59
CA ILE A 47 6.23 16.93 -5.92
C ILE A 47 7.60 17.62 -5.94
N LYS A 48 8.02 18.15 -7.10
CA LYS A 48 9.30 18.83 -7.26
C LYS A 48 9.41 20.12 -6.43
N ARG A 49 8.30 20.83 -6.17
CA ARG A 49 8.29 22.04 -5.34
C ARG A 49 8.64 21.80 -3.87
N PHE A 50 8.47 20.58 -3.36
CA PHE A 50 8.93 20.23 -2.00
C PHE A 50 10.44 20.45 -1.83
N ASN A 51 11.21 20.28 -2.88
CA ASN A 51 12.68 20.46 -2.88
C ASN A 51 13.34 19.71 -1.69
N ASP A 52 12.84 18.54 -1.35
CA ASP A 52 13.28 17.69 -0.25
C ASP A 52 14.14 16.54 -0.79
N SER A 53 15.37 16.45 -0.29
CA SER A 53 16.35 15.46 -0.75
C SER A 53 15.96 13.99 -0.49
N ARG A 54 14.99 13.77 0.40
CA ARG A 54 14.44 12.45 0.70
C ARG A 54 13.50 11.96 -0.39
N ILE A 55 12.96 12.85 -1.23
CA ILE A 55 12.07 12.49 -2.34
C ILE A 55 12.89 12.09 -3.56
N ARG A 56 12.63 10.89 -4.05
CA ARG A 56 13.22 10.38 -5.29
C ARG A 56 12.14 9.92 -6.24
N ILE A 57 12.01 10.62 -7.36
CA ILE A 57 11.08 10.27 -8.42
C ILE A 57 11.74 9.22 -9.31
N VAL A 58 11.06 8.13 -9.56
CA VAL A 58 11.44 7.08 -10.51
C VAL A 58 10.42 7.02 -11.64
N ASP A 59 10.86 6.60 -12.81
CA ASP A 59 9.97 6.43 -13.94
C ASP A 59 8.99 5.29 -13.65
N GLY A 60 7.71 5.58 -13.80
CA GLY A 60 6.63 4.62 -13.56
C GLY A 60 6.54 3.56 -14.65
N ALA A 61 5.53 2.70 -14.54
CA ALA A 61 5.35 1.63 -15.51
C ALA A 61 4.69 2.10 -16.83
N HIS A 62 4.03 3.26 -16.83
CA HIS A 62 3.24 3.81 -17.95
C HIS A 62 2.20 2.82 -18.50
N ARG A 63 1.59 2.06 -17.58
CA ARG A 63 0.59 1.01 -17.91
C ARG A 63 -0.79 1.31 -17.36
N HIS A 64 -0.98 2.48 -16.75
CA HIS A 64 -2.20 2.87 -16.04
C HIS A 64 -2.67 1.78 -15.05
N SER A 65 -1.70 1.27 -14.29
CA SER A 65 -1.93 0.17 -13.37
C SER A 65 -1.15 0.38 -12.06
N PRO A 66 -1.83 0.45 -10.91
CA PRO A 66 -1.18 0.60 -9.62
C PRO A 66 -0.21 -0.55 -9.31
N ILE A 67 -0.50 -1.78 -9.81
CA ILE A 67 0.36 -2.95 -9.60
C ILE A 67 1.77 -2.69 -10.09
N TRP A 68 1.90 -2.32 -11.36
CA TRP A 68 3.22 -2.13 -11.99
C TRP A 68 3.89 -0.84 -11.53
N ASN A 69 3.10 0.15 -11.17
CA ASN A 69 3.63 1.40 -10.63
C ASN A 69 4.23 1.19 -9.24
N PHE A 70 3.55 0.44 -8.35
CA PHE A 70 4.13 0.00 -7.08
C PHE A 70 5.36 -0.88 -7.29
N GLU A 71 5.36 -1.81 -8.24
CA GLU A 71 6.55 -2.62 -8.52
C GLU A 71 7.78 -1.75 -8.82
N LYS A 72 7.62 -0.68 -9.61
CA LYS A 72 8.72 0.26 -9.93
C LYS A 72 9.25 0.95 -8.68
N SER A 73 8.40 1.48 -7.82
CA SER A 73 8.82 2.11 -6.58
C SER A 73 9.50 1.13 -5.63
N LEU A 74 8.95 -0.08 -5.50
CA LEU A 74 9.47 -1.15 -4.65
C LEU A 74 10.83 -1.66 -5.11
N MET A 75 11.02 -1.86 -6.42
CA MET A 75 12.34 -2.24 -7.00
C MET A 75 13.42 -1.19 -6.75
N ALA A 76 13.03 0.07 -6.64
CA ALA A 76 13.94 1.18 -6.40
C ALA A 76 14.19 1.45 -4.91
N ALA A 77 13.38 0.90 -4.00
CA ALA A 77 13.47 1.13 -2.56
C ALA A 77 14.78 0.57 -1.96
N LYS A 78 15.44 1.34 -1.07
CA LYS A 78 16.71 1.00 -0.45
C LYS A 78 16.60 0.68 1.05
N GLY A 79 15.51 1.08 1.71
CA GLY A 79 15.31 0.94 3.15
C GLY A 79 15.11 -0.51 3.60
N ASP A 80 15.36 -0.75 4.89
CA ASP A 80 15.13 -2.04 5.55
C ASP A 80 13.66 -2.26 5.88
N TYR A 81 12.92 -1.16 5.99
CA TYR A 81 11.49 -1.11 6.27
C TYR A 81 10.79 -0.39 5.13
N ILE A 82 9.76 -1.00 4.60
CA ILE A 82 9.01 -0.53 3.44
C ILE A 82 7.60 -0.15 3.87
N PHE A 83 7.16 1.04 3.53
CA PHE A 83 5.78 1.50 3.71
C PHE A 83 5.16 1.71 2.34
N LEU A 84 3.97 1.19 2.11
CA LEU A 84 3.19 1.49 0.92
C LEU A 84 2.34 2.74 1.15
N SER A 85 2.19 3.55 0.11
CA SER A 85 1.38 4.76 0.16
C SER A 85 0.70 5.03 -1.17
N ASP A 86 -0.60 5.25 -1.13
CA ASP A 86 -1.35 5.82 -2.24
C ASP A 86 -1.24 7.35 -2.21
N GLN A 87 -1.50 8.02 -3.33
CA GLN A 87 -1.30 9.47 -3.50
C GLN A 87 -2.37 10.33 -2.80
N ASP A 88 -3.52 9.74 -2.48
CA ASP A 88 -4.78 10.41 -2.16
C ASP A 88 -5.22 10.26 -0.70
N ASP A 89 -4.37 9.68 0.13
CA ASP A 89 -4.61 9.47 1.56
C ASP A 89 -3.97 10.57 2.43
N GLU A 90 -4.00 10.38 3.75
CA GLU A 90 -3.29 11.23 4.72
C GLU A 90 -2.85 10.41 5.92
N TRP A 91 -1.56 10.42 6.25
CA TRP A 91 -1.03 9.71 7.41
C TRP A 91 -1.31 10.44 8.72
N MET A 92 -1.68 9.69 9.75
CA MET A 92 -1.73 10.20 11.12
C MET A 92 -0.30 10.41 11.63
N ALA A 93 -0.13 11.40 12.51
CA ALA A 93 1.19 11.89 12.97
C ALA A 93 2.08 10.83 13.64
N ASP A 94 1.53 9.72 14.06
CA ASP A 94 2.22 8.63 14.75
C ASP A 94 2.34 7.33 13.93
N LYS A 95 1.96 7.36 12.64
CA LYS A 95 1.93 6.16 11.80
C LYS A 95 3.29 5.46 11.76
N VAL A 96 4.35 6.19 11.48
CA VAL A 96 5.69 5.59 11.41
C VAL A 96 6.09 5.03 12.78
N ALA A 97 5.98 5.84 13.84
CA ALA A 97 6.42 5.45 15.18
C ALA A 97 5.65 4.23 15.71
N VAL A 98 4.33 4.17 15.51
CA VAL A 98 3.51 3.03 15.93
C VAL A 98 3.86 1.79 15.11
N THR A 99 3.88 1.90 13.80
CA THR A 99 4.16 0.76 12.90
C THR A 99 5.55 0.18 13.16
N MET A 100 6.58 1.02 13.35
CA MET A 100 7.94 0.59 13.63
C MET A 100 8.08 -0.19 14.95
N ARG A 101 7.25 0.09 15.96
CA ARG A 101 7.22 -0.72 17.20
C ARG A 101 6.78 -2.16 16.91
N TYR A 102 5.72 -2.33 16.12
CA TYR A 102 5.25 -3.67 15.74
C TYR A 102 6.23 -4.40 14.80
N LEU A 103 6.92 -3.66 13.92
CA LEU A 103 7.95 -4.24 13.07
C LEU A 103 9.21 -4.71 13.83
N GLN A 104 9.32 -4.49 15.15
CA GLN A 104 10.35 -5.16 15.96
C GLN A 104 10.09 -6.67 16.05
N ASP A 105 8.82 -7.08 16.17
CA ASP A 105 8.41 -8.46 16.45
C ASP A 105 7.81 -9.16 15.21
N TYR A 106 7.35 -8.39 14.22
CA TYR A 106 6.68 -8.91 13.02
C TYR A 106 7.38 -8.46 11.74
N ASP A 107 7.25 -9.26 10.68
CA ASP A 107 7.82 -8.95 9.36
C ASP A 107 6.90 -8.07 8.52
N CYS A 108 5.60 -8.12 8.76
CA CYS A 108 4.58 -7.31 8.07
C CYS A 108 3.51 -6.85 9.06
N VAL A 109 3.15 -5.59 8.97
CA VAL A 109 2.10 -4.94 9.77
C VAL A 109 1.04 -4.38 8.84
N VAL A 110 -0.22 -4.61 9.18
CA VAL A 110 -1.38 -4.00 8.51
C VAL A 110 -2.15 -3.22 9.56
N SER A 111 -2.30 -1.92 9.38
CA SER A 111 -3.05 -1.06 10.31
C SER A 111 -4.51 -0.90 9.87
N ASP A 112 -5.38 -0.51 10.80
CA ASP A 112 -6.71 0.00 10.47
C ASP A 112 -6.61 1.44 9.94
N ASN A 113 -7.70 1.96 9.39
CA ASN A 113 -7.83 3.34 8.95
C ASN A 113 -9.26 3.88 9.17
N LYS A 114 -9.39 5.21 9.09
CA LYS A 114 -10.68 5.90 8.97
C LYS A 114 -10.98 6.12 7.49
N VAL A 115 -12.22 5.88 7.09
CA VAL A 115 -12.69 6.20 5.74
C VAL A 115 -13.42 7.54 5.79
N VAL A 116 -13.00 8.49 4.94
CA VAL A 116 -13.61 9.82 4.85
C VAL A 116 -14.03 10.12 3.41
N SER A 117 -14.99 11.02 3.28
CA SER A 117 -15.38 11.63 2.01
C SER A 117 -14.42 12.78 1.63
N PRO A 118 -14.45 13.28 0.37
CA PRO A 118 -13.57 14.36 -0.08
C PRO A 118 -13.71 15.67 0.70
N ASP A 119 -14.86 15.90 1.36
CA ASP A 119 -15.12 17.04 2.26
C ASP A 119 -14.73 16.77 3.71
N GLY A 120 -14.07 15.63 3.99
CA GLY A 120 -13.53 15.27 5.31
C GLY A 120 -14.54 14.66 6.28
N GLN A 121 -15.78 14.39 5.86
CA GLN A 121 -16.75 13.72 6.72
C GLN A 121 -16.39 12.24 6.90
N VAL A 122 -16.50 11.73 8.13
CA VAL A 122 -16.23 10.33 8.44
C VAL A 122 -17.35 9.45 7.88
N ILE A 123 -17.05 8.67 6.84
CA ILE A 123 -17.95 7.65 6.27
C ILE A 123 -17.93 6.40 7.16
N ALA A 124 -16.73 5.98 7.58
CA ALA A 124 -16.57 4.85 8.48
C ALA A 124 -15.39 5.09 9.45
N PRO A 125 -15.62 4.92 10.76
CA PRO A 125 -14.58 5.14 11.77
C PRO A 125 -13.52 4.03 11.80
N SER A 126 -13.75 2.91 11.13
CA SER A 126 -12.86 1.76 11.03
C SER A 126 -13.12 1.00 9.72
N PHE A 127 -12.09 0.87 8.90
CA PHE A 127 -12.13 0.02 7.71
C PHE A 127 -12.29 -1.46 8.08
N TYR A 128 -11.60 -1.91 9.14
CA TYR A 128 -11.71 -3.29 9.59
C TYR A 128 -13.15 -3.68 9.94
N ALA A 129 -13.88 -2.79 10.60
CA ALA A 129 -15.28 -3.03 10.94
C ALA A 129 -16.16 -3.14 9.70
N VAL A 130 -16.02 -2.22 8.72
CA VAL A 130 -16.81 -2.23 7.48
C VAL A 130 -16.43 -3.40 6.58
N ASN A 131 -15.13 -3.67 6.45
CA ASN A 131 -14.65 -4.78 5.64
C ASN A 131 -14.89 -6.14 6.33
N GLY A 132 -15.13 -6.18 7.63
CA GLY A 132 -15.16 -7.44 8.40
C GLY A 132 -13.79 -8.15 8.35
N THR A 133 -12.70 -7.36 8.43
CA THR A 133 -11.33 -7.85 8.37
C THR A 133 -11.06 -8.84 9.50
N ARG A 134 -10.44 -9.95 9.17
CA ARG A 134 -10.05 -10.99 10.14
C ARG A 134 -8.60 -11.38 9.92
N THR A 135 -7.96 -11.80 10.98
CA THR A 135 -6.62 -12.37 10.93
C THR A 135 -6.64 -13.80 10.36
N GLY A 136 -5.48 -14.30 9.94
CA GLY A 136 -5.30 -15.66 9.48
C GLY A 136 -5.11 -15.78 7.97
N ARG A 137 -4.00 -16.44 7.58
CA ARG A 137 -3.56 -16.57 6.18
C ARG A 137 -4.60 -17.25 5.28
N TYR A 138 -5.23 -18.31 5.76
CA TYR A 138 -6.22 -19.05 4.96
C TYR A 138 -7.52 -18.24 4.79
N TYR A 139 -7.94 -17.50 5.81
CA TYR A 139 -9.10 -16.64 5.71
C TYR A 139 -8.88 -15.54 4.66
N ASN A 140 -7.73 -14.85 4.73
CA ASN A 140 -7.39 -13.77 3.80
C ASN A 140 -7.20 -14.26 2.36
N LEU A 141 -6.65 -15.45 2.17
CA LEU A 141 -6.48 -16.03 0.84
C LEU A 141 -7.80 -16.54 0.24
N LEU A 142 -8.61 -17.30 1.04
CA LEU A 142 -9.71 -18.09 0.51
C LEU A 142 -11.10 -17.47 0.68
N VAL A 143 -11.27 -16.62 1.70
CA VAL A 143 -12.59 -16.08 2.05
C VAL A 143 -12.68 -14.61 1.70
N LYS A 144 -11.92 -13.76 2.40
CA LYS A 144 -11.99 -12.31 2.22
C LYS A 144 -10.63 -11.66 2.52
N ASN A 145 -10.11 -10.91 1.55
CA ASN A 145 -8.88 -10.16 1.71
C ASN A 145 -9.02 -9.02 2.75
N GLY A 146 -8.08 -8.95 3.67
CA GLY A 146 -7.95 -7.88 4.65
C GLY A 146 -6.71 -7.00 4.43
N TYR A 147 -5.87 -7.33 3.45
CA TYR A 147 -4.71 -6.50 3.12
C TYR A 147 -5.18 -5.27 2.35
N LEU A 148 -4.72 -4.11 2.77
CA LEU A 148 -4.95 -2.83 2.11
C LEU A 148 -3.61 -2.13 2.00
N GLY A 149 -3.14 -1.89 0.78
CA GLY A 149 -1.78 -1.45 0.48
C GLY A 149 -1.33 -0.24 1.32
N CYS A 150 -2.08 0.84 1.30
CA CYS A 150 -1.79 2.06 2.04
C CYS A 150 -1.73 1.90 3.57
N CYS A 151 -2.21 0.76 4.10
CA CYS A 151 -2.13 0.38 5.52
C CYS A 151 -0.96 -0.57 5.81
N MET A 152 -0.20 -0.98 4.80
CA MET A 152 0.84 -2.00 4.94
C MET A 152 2.23 -1.38 5.11
N ALA A 153 2.98 -1.98 6.04
CA ALA A 153 4.42 -1.81 6.12
C ALA A 153 5.09 -3.16 6.42
N PHE A 154 6.29 -3.38 5.90
CA PHE A 154 6.97 -4.66 6.03
C PHE A 154 8.50 -4.51 5.95
N ARG A 155 9.19 -5.55 6.42
CA ARG A 155 10.65 -5.64 6.36
C ARG A 155 11.12 -5.99 4.93
N ARG A 156 12.37 -5.68 4.63
CA ARG A 156 13.01 -5.94 3.33
C ARG A 156 12.96 -7.40 2.89
N ASN A 157 13.05 -8.36 3.80
CA ASN A 157 12.94 -9.79 3.49
C ASN A 157 11.60 -10.15 2.80
N VAL A 158 10.50 -9.51 3.24
CA VAL A 158 9.18 -9.66 2.59
C VAL A 158 9.20 -9.04 1.19
N LEU A 159 9.81 -7.85 1.02
CA LEU A 159 9.98 -7.21 -0.28
C LEU A 159 10.71 -8.12 -1.27
N GLU A 160 11.89 -8.61 -0.88
CA GLU A 160 12.75 -9.44 -1.72
C GLU A 160 12.06 -10.74 -2.16
N SER A 161 11.25 -11.32 -1.28
CA SER A 161 10.45 -12.51 -1.62
C SER A 161 9.22 -12.20 -2.48
N SER A 162 8.76 -10.95 -2.50
CA SER A 162 7.59 -10.55 -3.27
C SER A 162 7.92 -10.12 -4.69
N LEU A 163 9.17 -9.73 -4.97
CA LEU A 163 9.62 -9.23 -6.27
C LEU A 163 10.39 -10.29 -7.08
N PRO A 164 10.30 -10.25 -8.42
CA PRO A 164 9.37 -9.45 -9.21
C PRO A 164 7.93 -9.95 -9.05
N PHE A 165 6.94 -9.07 -9.29
CA PHE A 165 5.54 -9.48 -9.22
C PHE A 165 5.20 -10.48 -10.34
N PRO A 166 4.48 -11.59 -10.04
CA PRO A 166 3.91 -12.42 -11.07
C PRO A 166 2.95 -11.64 -11.98
N ALA A 167 2.93 -11.98 -13.27
CA ALA A 167 2.26 -11.18 -14.32
C ALA A 167 0.74 -10.98 -14.09
N ASP A 168 0.09 -11.93 -13.46
CA ASP A 168 -1.39 -11.99 -13.39
C ASP A 168 -1.93 -11.76 -11.96
N ILE A 169 -1.14 -11.22 -11.05
CA ILE A 169 -1.61 -10.98 -9.67
C ILE A 169 -2.83 -10.04 -9.67
N PRO A 170 -3.80 -10.29 -8.78
CA PRO A 170 -5.00 -9.46 -8.75
C PRO A 170 -4.74 -8.03 -8.27
N MET A 171 -3.79 -7.86 -7.33
CA MET A 171 -3.37 -6.57 -6.77
C MET A 171 -2.05 -6.77 -6.01
N HIS A 172 -1.21 -5.72 -5.96
CA HIS A 172 0.10 -5.75 -5.29
C HIS A 172 0.01 -6.06 -3.79
N ASP A 173 -0.94 -5.46 -3.09
CA ASP A 173 -1.17 -5.65 -1.66
C ASP A 173 -1.65 -7.06 -1.32
N ILE A 174 -2.55 -7.63 -2.14
CA ILE A 174 -2.99 -9.02 -2.00
C ILE A 174 -1.80 -9.96 -2.16
N TRP A 175 -0.94 -9.71 -3.14
CA TRP A 175 0.25 -10.53 -3.38
C TRP A 175 1.23 -10.44 -2.21
N ILE A 176 1.69 -9.24 -1.86
CA ILE A 176 2.66 -8.99 -0.77
C ILE A 176 2.12 -9.52 0.56
N GLY A 177 0.85 -9.25 0.87
CA GLY A 177 0.21 -9.71 2.11
C GLY A 177 0.14 -11.23 2.22
N ASN A 178 -0.11 -11.93 1.11
CA ASN A 178 -0.09 -13.39 1.11
C ASN A 178 1.34 -13.95 1.17
N VAL A 179 2.33 -13.36 0.49
CA VAL A 179 3.74 -13.73 0.66
C VAL A 179 4.14 -13.59 2.12
N ALA A 180 3.84 -12.46 2.75
CA ALA A 180 4.11 -12.24 4.17
C ALA A 180 3.42 -13.29 5.05
N ALA A 181 2.15 -13.58 4.82
CA ALA A 181 1.40 -14.50 5.66
C ALA A 181 1.79 -15.98 5.54
N PHE A 182 2.34 -16.40 4.40
CA PHE A 182 2.73 -17.80 4.18
C PHE A 182 4.19 -18.09 4.51
N PHE A 183 5.07 -17.08 4.45
CA PHE A 183 6.52 -17.27 4.64
C PHE A 183 7.10 -16.49 5.82
N TYR A 184 6.36 -15.54 6.39
CA TYR A 184 6.80 -14.61 7.42
C TYR A 184 5.73 -14.43 8.49
N THR A 185 5.94 -13.46 9.39
CA THR A 185 5.00 -13.12 10.46
C THR A 185 4.21 -11.86 10.12
N VAL A 186 2.87 -11.92 10.25
CA VAL A 186 1.97 -10.79 9.96
C VAL A 186 1.16 -10.41 11.19
N CYS A 187 1.10 -9.12 11.49
CA CYS A 187 0.26 -8.53 12.52
C CYS A 187 -0.77 -7.56 11.92
N PHE A 188 -2.05 -7.77 12.25
CA PHE A 188 -3.11 -6.79 12.00
C PHE A 188 -3.32 -6.00 13.28
N ILE A 189 -3.12 -4.68 13.23
CA ILE A 189 -3.19 -3.79 14.38
C ILE A 189 -4.43 -2.90 14.33
N PRO A 190 -5.10 -2.64 15.48
CA PRO A 190 -6.36 -1.90 15.51
C PRO A 190 -6.18 -0.38 15.41
N GLU A 191 -4.94 0.11 15.47
CA GLU A 191 -4.63 1.52 15.38
C GLU A 191 -4.96 2.06 13.99
N LYS A 192 -5.67 3.18 13.97
CA LYS A 192 -6.08 3.90 12.76
C LYS A 192 -5.02 4.91 12.41
N LEU A 193 -4.07 4.49 11.60
CA LEU A 193 -2.84 5.24 11.35
C LEU A 193 -2.91 6.11 10.09
N MET A 194 -4.06 6.13 9.42
CA MET A 194 -4.28 7.00 8.28
C MET A 194 -5.76 7.28 8.05
N THR A 195 -6.01 8.29 7.26
CA THR A 195 -7.31 8.65 6.72
C THR A 195 -7.36 8.24 5.27
N TYR A 196 -8.25 7.29 4.93
CA TYR A 196 -8.50 6.85 3.58
C TYR A 196 -9.54 7.76 2.93
N ASN A 197 -9.13 8.51 1.91
CA ASN A 197 -10.03 9.41 1.20
C ASN A 197 -10.78 8.66 0.11
N ARG A 198 -12.10 8.56 0.26
CA ARG A 198 -12.97 7.91 -0.71
C ARG A 198 -13.55 8.92 -1.69
N HIS A 199 -13.10 8.88 -2.93
CA HIS A 199 -13.61 9.66 -4.05
C HIS A 199 -13.88 8.77 -5.27
N GLY A 200 -14.43 9.34 -6.37
CA GLY A 200 -14.84 8.57 -7.54
C GLY A 200 -13.70 7.93 -8.33
N ASP A 201 -12.49 8.45 -8.17
CA ASP A 201 -11.31 8.05 -8.96
C ASP A 201 -10.39 7.05 -8.22
N ASN A 202 -10.79 6.55 -7.03
CA ASN A 202 -9.99 5.53 -6.35
C ASN A 202 -9.86 4.26 -7.20
N ALA A 203 -8.63 3.74 -7.35
CA ALA A 203 -8.35 2.52 -8.09
C ALA A 203 -8.99 1.27 -7.45
N SER A 204 -9.26 1.29 -6.14
CA SER A 204 -9.89 0.19 -5.42
C SER A 204 -11.31 0.53 -4.97
N SER A 205 -12.19 -0.49 -4.98
CA SER A 205 -13.53 -0.42 -4.40
C SER A 205 -13.54 -0.71 -2.89
N ALA A 206 -12.44 -0.43 -2.18
CA ALA A 206 -12.35 -0.62 -0.75
C ALA A 206 -13.56 0.02 -0.05
N SER A 207 -14.21 -0.71 0.87
CA SER A 207 -15.48 -0.33 1.51
C SER A 207 -16.76 -0.39 0.65
N SER A 208 -16.71 -0.94 -0.58
CA SER A 208 -17.90 -1.25 -1.40
C SER A 208 -17.98 -2.76 -1.68
N PRO A 209 -19.17 -3.28 -2.01
CA PRO A 209 -19.28 -4.65 -2.51
C PRO A 209 -18.40 -4.82 -3.75
N SER A 210 -17.61 -5.90 -3.76
CA SER A 210 -16.71 -6.21 -4.88
C SER A 210 -17.49 -6.38 -6.17
N ALA A 211 -17.10 -5.65 -7.22
CA ALA A 211 -17.65 -5.77 -8.56
C ALA A 211 -17.29 -7.07 -9.29
N TYR A 212 -16.30 -7.82 -8.76
CA TYR A 212 -15.84 -9.06 -9.38
C TYR A 212 -16.82 -10.20 -9.21
N SER A 213 -17.05 -10.95 -10.30
CA SER A 213 -17.83 -12.18 -10.32
C SER A 213 -17.21 -13.29 -9.45
N PHE A 214 -17.95 -14.33 -9.16
CA PHE A 214 -17.45 -15.48 -8.39
C PHE A 214 -16.28 -16.17 -9.10
N LEU A 215 -16.35 -16.32 -10.43
CA LEU A 215 -15.29 -16.94 -11.23
C LEU A 215 -14.00 -16.12 -11.25
N GLU A 216 -14.09 -14.79 -11.34
CA GLU A 216 -12.92 -13.93 -11.23
C GLU A 216 -12.26 -14.03 -9.85
N LYS A 217 -13.06 -14.06 -8.78
CA LYS A 217 -12.54 -14.28 -7.42
C LYS A 217 -11.83 -15.63 -7.26
N LEU A 218 -12.34 -16.69 -7.89
CA LEU A 218 -11.68 -18.00 -7.91
C LEU A 218 -10.38 -17.95 -8.70
N ARG A 219 -10.38 -17.28 -9.87
CA ARG A 219 -9.17 -17.09 -10.67
C ARG A 219 -8.09 -16.34 -9.89
N PHE A 220 -8.44 -15.26 -9.22
CA PHE A 220 -7.50 -14.47 -8.40
C PHE A 220 -6.86 -15.33 -7.30
N ARG A 221 -7.66 -16.12 -6.58
CA ARG A 221 -7.16 -17.04 -5.56
C ARG A 221 -6.21 -18.07 -6.14
N TRP A 222 -6.60 -18.65 -7.27
CA TRP A 222 -5.78 -19.65 -7.96
C TRP A 222 -4.42 -19.07 -8.39
N VAL A 223 -4.39 -17.87 -8.96
CA VAL A 223 -3.15 -17.19 -9.34
C VAL A 223 -2.24 -17.04 -8.12
N VAL A 224 -2.76 -16.50 -7.02
CA VAL A 224 -1.97 -16.30 -5.80
C VAL A 224 -1.46 -17.65 -5.26
N ILE A 225 -2.28 -18.69 -5.19
CA ILE A 225 -1.88 -20.02 -4.71
C ILE A 225 -0.79 -20.61 -5.61
N ARG A 226 -0.99 -20.57 -6.94
CA ARG A 226 -0.04 -21.08 -7.92
C ARG A 226 1.35 -20.45 -7.73
N ASP A 227 1.39 -19.15 -7.55
CA ASP A 227 2.65 -18.40 -7.50
C ASP A 227 3.31 -18.47 -6.10
N LEU A 228 2.54 -18.56 -5.02
CA LEU A 228 3.07 -18.90 -3.70
C LEU A 228 3.75 -20.30 -3.69
N MET A 229 3.19 -21.27 -4.40
CA MET A 229 3.82 -22.59 -4.52
C MET A 229 5.14 -22.57 -5.30
N ARG A 230 5.30 -21.62 -6.23
CA ARG A 230 6.55 -21.42 -6.99
C ARG A 230 7.66 -20.79 -6.16
N LEU A 231 7.31 -19.91 -5.20
CA LEU A 231 8.29 -19.32 -4.28
C LEU A 231 8.92 -20.35 -3.33
N LYS A 232 8.28 -21.49 -3.09
CA LYS A 232 8.80 -22.57 -2.21
C LYS A 232 9.95 -23.40 -2.82
N ARG A 233 10.30 -23.13 -4.07
CA ARG A 233 11.34 -23.85 -4.78
C ARG A 233 12.60 -23.01 -4.94
#